data_8e0abc183fd67e9a8e0527981e84874c
#
_entry.id   8e0abc183fd67e9a8e0527981e84874c
#
_cell.length_a   1.000
_cell.length_b   1.000
_cell.length_c   1.000
_cell.angle_alpha   90.00
_cell.angle_beta   90.00
_cell.angle_gamma   90.00
#
_symmetry.space_group_name_H-M   'P 1'
#
loop_
_entity.id
_entity.type
_entity.pdbx_description
1 polymer ?
#
loop_
_entity_poly.entity_id
_entity_poly.type
_entity_poly.pdbx_seq_one_letter_code
_entity_poly.pdbx_strand_id
1 'polypeptide(L)'
;ASAAGMYVGHYMAWIAAAFMLAAQIKLLKDANPVPGPMAYSVTGIAGIICVIVAGWTTANPTIYRAGLAFQAIVPKASRFKVTLFTGLVATIAGTFPAFAWKLLTFVGTYGTILAPIGAIIFFDWHYRRNGDPEQLRNAQPASSFSIPVLVSWVIPVGIALYLIYGKGIAAHFFPLPCWLGCGLLYLIL
;
A
#
# COMPACT_ATOMS: atom_id res chain seq x y z
N ALA A 1 -17.15 -2.57 10.77
CA ALA A 1 -16.43 -2.05 11.95
C ALA A 1 -14.93 -1.91 11.71
N SER A 2 -14.22 -2.93 11.22
CA SER A 2 -12.75 -2.89 11.03
C SER A 2 -12.27 -1.85 10.02
N ALA A 3 -12.95 -1.69 8.89
CA ALA A 3 -12.58 -0.71 7.88
C ALA A 3 -12.71 0.74 8.39
N ALA A 4 -13.79 1.05 9.11
CA ALA A 4 -13.97 2.37 9.71
C ALA A 4 -12.92 2.66 10.80
N GLY A 5 -12.61 1.67 11.64
CA GLY A 5 -11.58 1.80 12.67
C GLY A 5 -10.19 2.01 12.08
N MET A 6 -9.83 1.28 11.01
CA MET A 6 -8.57 1.48 10.29
C MET A 6 -8.50 2.87 9.65
N TYR A 7 -9.60 3.33 9.04
CA TYR A 7 -9.66 4.64 8.40
C TYR A 7 -9.41 5.76 9.42
N VAL A 8 -10.20 5.78 10.49
CA VAL A 8 -10.08 6.80 11.55
C VAL A 8 -8.69 6.76 12.20
N GLY A 9 -8.21 5.56 12.60
CA GLY A 9 -6.90 5.40 13.23
C GLY A 9 -5.75 5.88 12.33
N HIS A 10 -5.85 5.62 11.03
CA HIS A 10 -4.83 6.04 10.06
C HIS A 10 -4.77 7.56 9.92
N TYR A 11 -5.91 8.23 9.80
CA TYR A 11 -5.96 9.69 9.73
C TYR A 11 -5.51 10.36 11.03
N MET A 12 -5.89 9.81 12.18
CA MET A 12 -5.40 10.32 13.47
C MET A 12 -3.88 10.20 13.60
N ALA A 13 -3.30 9.09 13.16
CA ALA A 13 -1.85 8.91 13.14
C ALA A 13 -1.16 9.92 12.20
N TRP A 14 -1.72 10.19 11.04
CA TRP A 14 -1.19 11.19 10.11
C TRP A 14 -1.26 12.61 10.65
N ILE A 15 -2.37 12.98 11.29
CA ILE A 15 -2.51 14.28 11.94
C ILE A 15 -1.49 14.44 13.06
N ALA A 16 -1.32 13.42 13.91
CA ALA A 16 -0.33 13.44 14.98
C ALA A 16 1.10 13.57 14.41
N ALA A 17 1.45 12.82 13.36
CA ALA A 17 2.74 12.90 12.69
C ALA A 17 2.99 14.30 12.07
N ALA A 18 1.96 14.91 11.48
CA ALA A 18 2.06 16.27 10.93
C ALA A 18 2.33 17.31 12.02
N PHE A 19 1.66 17.22 13.17
CA PHE A 19 1.93 18.10 14.32
C PHE A 19 3.35 17.90 14.87
N MET A 20 3.82 16.65 14.98
CA MET A 20 5.19 16.36 15.44
C MET A 20 6.22 16.92 14.47
N LEU A 21 6.03 16.78 13.17
CA LEU A 21 6.91 17.34 12.15
C LEU A 21 6.91 18.88 12.19
N ALA A 22 5.74 19.50 12.33
CA ALA A 22 5.64 20.95 12.46
C ALA A 22 6.35 21.48 13.71
N ALA A 23 6.25 20.77 14.83
CA ALA A 23 6.98 21.08 16.05
C ALA A 23 8.50 20.92 15.87
N GLN A 24 8.95 19.86 15.20
CA GLN A 24 10.36 19.64 14.89
C GLN A 24 10.94 20.76 14.02
N ILE A 25 10.26 21.13 12.95
CA ILE A 25 10.68 22.23 12.06
C ILE A 25 10.78 23.54 12.85
N LYS A 26 9.81 23.82 13.73
CA LYS A 26 9.77 25.06 14.50
C LYS A 26 10.85 25.11 15.58
N LEU A 27 11.09 24.02 16.28
CA LEU A 27 12.00 23.95 17.43
C LEU A 27 13.45 23.68 17.04
N LEU A 28 13.67 22.76 16.10
CA LEU A 28 15.00 22.26 15.71
C LEU A 28 15.45 22.78 14.35
N LYS A 29 14.59 23.47 13.61
CA LYS A 29 14.82 23.90 12.21
C LYS A 29 15.21 22.76 11.27
N ASP A 30 14.85 21.53 11.63
CA ASP A 30 15.11 20.32 10.87
C ASP A 30 13.81 19.81 10.25
N ALA A 31 13.78 19.74 8.94
CA ALA A 31 12.62 19.25 8.17
C ALA A 31 12.70 17.74 7.86
N ASN A 32 13.63 17.01 8.48
CA ASN A 32 13.86 15.61 8.18
C ASN A 32 12.85 14.72 8.94
N PRO A 33 11.86 14.09 8.28
CA PRO A 33 10.79 13.35 8.95
C PRO A 33 11.24 11.93 9.36
N VAL A 34 12.31 11.83 10.13
CA VAL A 34 12.78 10.57 10.67
C VAL A 34 12.04 10.25 11.97
N PRO A 35 11.24 9.16 12.04
CA PRO A 35 10.34 8.88 13.15
C PRO A 35 11.03 8.80 14.52
N GLY A 36 12.19 8.17 14.60
CA GLY A 36 12.93 8.03 15.87
C GLY A 36 13.37 9.36 16.48
N PRO A 37 14.20 10.17 15.78
CA PRO A 37 14.60 11.49 16.25
C PRO A 37 13.42 12.43 16.52
N MET A 38 12.38 12.38 15.68
CA MET A 38 11.16 13.18 15.84
C MET A 38 10.42 12.82 17.13
N ALA A 39 10.22 11.54 17.41
CA ALA A 39 9.58 11.08 18.65
C ALA A 39 10.43 11.40 19.89
N TYR A 40 11.76 11.28 19.78
CA TYR A 40 12.67 11.63 20.86
C TYR A 40 12.64 13.13 21.20
N SER A 41 12.59 14.00 20.19
CA SER A 41 12.55 15.45 20.39
C SER A 41 11.29 15.93 21.12
N VAL A 42 10.17 15.19 21.01
CA VAL A 42 8.89 15.56 21.62
C VAL A 42 8.71 14.94 23.00
N THR A 43 9.05 13.67 23.18
CA THR A 43 8.74 12.90 24.39
C THR A 43 9.95 12.16 25.00
N GLY A 44 11.14 12.41 24.49
CA GLY A 44 12.38 11.79 24.99
C GLY A 44 12.41 10.27 24.78
N ILE A 45 12.94 9.54 25.77
CA ILE A 45 13.08 8.08 25.72
C ILE A 45 11.73 7.37 25.52
N ALA A 46 10.66 7.89 26.10
CA ALA A 46 9.31 7.33 25.92
C ALA A 46 8.90 7.30 24.43
N GLY A 47 9.28 8.32 23.67
CA GLY A 47 9.03 8.38 22.22
C GLY A 47 9.76 7.28 21.46
N ILE A 48 11.01 7.00 21.81
CA ILE A 48 11.77 5.89 21.19
C ILE A 48 11.09 4.55 21.48
N ILE A 49 10.68 4.31 22.72
CA ILE A 49 9.97 3.08 23.10
C ILE A 49 8.68 2.94 22.30
N CYS A 50 7.89 4.01 22.18
CA CYS A 50 6.66 4.01 21.39
C CYS A 50 6.93 3.67 19.91
N VAL A 51 7.96 4.22 19.29
CA VAL A 51 8.33 3.92 17.89
C VAL A 51 8.76 2.46 17.74
N ILE A 52 9.54 1.92 18.67
CA ILE A 52 9.95 0.51 18.64
C ILE A 52 8.72 -0.41 18.75
N VAL A 53 7.84 -0.15 19.73
CA VAL A 53 6.62 -0.95 19.92
C VAL A 53 5.69 -0.85 18.71
N ALA A 54 5.49 0.35 18.15
CA ALA A 54 4.69 0.56 16.96
C ALA A 54 5.27 -0.19 15.75
N GLY A 55 6.58 -0.12 15.55
CA GLY A 55 7.29 -0.87 14.52
C GLY A 55 7.10 -2.38 14.67
N TRP A 56 7.26 -2.89 15.89
CA TRP A 56 7.07 -4.31 16.18
C TRP A 56 5.64 -4.79 15.88
N THR A 57 4.64 -4.07 16.38
CA THR A 57 3.23 -4.43 16.18
C THR A 57 2.81 -4.39 14.72
N THR A 58 3.43 -3.52 13.91
CA THR A 58 3.18 -3.41 12.47
C THR A 58 3.94 -4.48 11.68
N ALA A 59 5.17 -4.80 12.07
CA ALA A 59 6.01 -5.77 11.38
C ALA A 59 5.43 -7.19 11.44
N ASN A 60 4.91 -7.62 12.59
CA ASN A 60 4.37 -8.96 12.78
C ASN A 60 3.28 -9.36 11.76
N PRO A 61 2.16 -8.65 11.62
CA PRO A 61 1.13 -9.01 10.66
C PRO A 61 1.61 -8.85 9.21
N THR A 62 2.55 -7.94 8.95
CA THR A 62 3.10 -7.70 7.61
C THR A 62 3.97 -8.87 7.17
N ILE A 63 4.88 -9.34 8.01
CA ILE A 63 5.72 -10.51 7.74
C ILE A 63 4.87 -11.77 7.59
N TYR A 64 3.84 -11.93 8.43
CA TYR A 64 2.91 -13.04 8.33
C TYR A 64 2.16 -13.06 6.98
N ARG A 65 1.63 -11.92 6.53
CA ARG A 65 0.95 -11.79 5.22
C ARG A 65 1.91 -12.04 4.06
N ALA A 66 3.12 -11.53 4.14
CA ALA A 66 4.15 -11.79 3.13
C ALA A 66 4.50 -13.27 3.08
N GLY A 67 4.63 -13.94 4.23
CA GLY A 67 4.83 -15.39 4.31
C GLY A 67 3.70 -16.19 3.64
N LEU A 68 2.44 -15.79 3.85
CA LEU A 68 1.29 -16.41 3.17
C LEU A 68 1.32 -16.21 1.66
N ALA A 69 1.65 -15.01 1.19
CA ALA A 69 1.75 -14.70 -0.23
C ALA A 69 2.84 -15.54 -0.91
N PHE A 70 4.03 -15.66 -0.31
CA PHE A 70 5.09 -16.53 -0.82
C PHE A 70 4.73 -18.02 -0.76
N GLN A 71 3.99 -18.46 0.26
CA GLN A 71 3.52 -19.84 0.34
C GLN A 71 2.51 -20.15 -0.77
N ALA A 72 1.71 -19.19 -1.22
CA ALA A 72 0.83 -19.36 -2.36
C ALA A 72 1.61 -19.61 -3.68
N ILE A 73 2.81 -19.01 -3.81
CA ILE A 73 3.70 -19.21 -4.97
C ILE A 73 4.44 -20.55 -4.86
N VAL A 74 4.84 -20.95 -3.64
CA VAL A 74 5.58 -22.19 -3.37
C VAL A 74 4.82 -23.05 -2.34
N PRO A 75 3.75 -23.77 -2.76
CA PRO A 75 2.86 -24.50 -1.85
C PRO A 75 3.54 -25.60 -1.03
N LYS A 76 4.67 -26.15 -1.54
CA LYS A 76 5.45 -27.23 -0.87
C LYS A 76 6.32 -26.71 0.27
N ALA A 77 6.55 -25.40 0.39
CA ALA A 77 7.37 -24.84 1.46
C ALA A 77 6.58 -24.75 2.77
N SER A 78 7.23 -25.11 3.89
CA SER A 78 6.60 -24.95 5.20
C SER A 78 6.45 -23.47 5.54
N ARG A 79 5.33 -23.09 6.17
CA ARG A 79 5.01 -21.71 6.58
C ARG A 79 6.16 -21.10 7.40
N PHE A 80 6.71 -21.84 8.33
CA PHE A 80 7.82 -21.37 9.17
C PHE A 80 9.05 -20.97 8.34
N LYS A 81 9.47 -21.80 7.39
CA LYS A 81 10.65 -21.52 6.55
C LYS A 81 10.45 -20.28 5.69
N VAL A 82 9.27 -20.14 5.10
CA VAL A 82 8.94 -18.99 4.23
C VAL A 82 8.87 -17.72 5.05
N THR A 83 8.23 -17.74 6.22
CA THR A 83 8.12 -16.58 7.10
C THR A 83 9.50 -16.17 7.66
N LEU A 84 10.33 -17.14 8.06
CA LEU A 84 11.68 -16.89 8.52
C LEU A 84 12.55 -16.26 7.43
N PHE A 85 12.51 -16.80 6.22
CA PHE A 85 13.24 -16.24 5.07
C PHE A 85 12.79 -14.82 4.75
N THR A 86 11.48 -14.59 4.69
CA THR A 86 10.91 -13.25 4.45
C THR A 86 11.32 -12.26 5.53
N GLY A 87 11.26 -12.68 6.81
CA GLY A 87 11.68 -11.87 7.93
C GLY A 87 13.18 -11.53 7.88
N LEU A 88 14.03 -12.51 7.53
CA LEU A 88 15.47 -12.29 7.38
C LEU A 88 15.77 -11.27 6.28
N VAL A 89 15.18 -11.44 5.09
CA VAL A 89 15.34 -10.50 3.97
C VAL A 89 14.86 -9.10 4.34
N ALA A 90 13.70 -8.99 5.00
CA ALA A 90 13.18 -7.70 5.46
C ALA A 90 14.09 -7.04 6.50
N THR A 91 14.66 -7.81 7.42
CA THR A 91 15.61 -7.31 8.43
C THR A 91 16.88 -6.79 7.77
N ILE A 92 17.46 -7.54 6.84
CA ILE A 92 18.66 -7.12 6.10
C ILE A 92 18.36 -5.85 5.31
N ALA A 93 17.23 -5.79 4.59
CA ALA A 93 16.83 -4.59 3.85
C ALA A 93 16.62 -3.38 4.77
N GLY A 94 16.07 -3.58 5.97
CA GLY A 94 15.85 -2.54 6.96
C GLY A 94 17.12 -1.95 7.57
N THR A 95 18.28 -2.62 7.47
CA THR A 95 19.57 -2.07 7.94
C THR A 95 20.13 -0.98 7.01
N PHE A 96 19.55 -0.80 5.81
CA PHE A 96 19.98 0.20 4.84
C PHE A 96 19.00 1.39 4.79
N PRO A 97 19.26 2.52 5.48
CA PRO A 97 18.35 3.68 5.52
C PRO A 97 18.03 4.26 4.14
N ALA A 98 18.99 4.18 3.21
CA ALA A 98 18.80 4.64 1.82
C ALA A 98 17.64 3.89 1.09
N PHE A 99 17.36 2.66 1.49
CA PHE A 99 16.22 1.88 0.98
C PHE A 99 14.89 2.47 1.43
N ALA A 100 14.80 2.97 2.66
CA ALA A 100 13.56 3.54 3.21
C ALA A 100 13.08 4.75 2.41
N TRP A 101 13.99 5.61 1.95
CA TRP A 101 13.65 6.78 1.14
C TRP A 101 13.15 6.42 -0.26
N LYS A 102 13.75 5.42 -0.87
CA LYS A 102 13.30 4.89 -2.17
C LYS A 102 12.00 4.09 -2.04
N LEU A 103 11.74 3.52 -0.87
CA LEU A 103 10.54 2.73 -0.60
C LEU A 103 9.26 3.54 -0.76
N LEU A 104 9.25 4.82 -0.39
CA LEU A 104 8.07 5.68 -0.51
C LEU A 104 7.64 5.85 -1.99
N THR A 105 8.61 6.12 -2.87
CA THR A 105 8.36 6.20 -4.32
C THR A 105 7.95 4.84 -4.88
N PHE A 106 8.61 3.76 -4.44
CA PHE A 106 8.26 2.40 -4.83
C PHE A 106 6.82 2.03 -4.42
N VAL A 107 6.42 2.30 -3.17
CA VAL A 107 5.06 2.02 -2.68
C VAL A 107 4.02 2.85 -3.43
N GLY A 108 4.31 4.13 -3.72
CA GLY A 108 3.44 4.98 -4.53
C GLY A 108 3.25 4.45 -5.95
N THR A 109 4.32 4.05 -6.62
CA THR A 109 4.27 3.46 -7.96
C THR A 109 3.54 2.11 -7.95
N TYR A 110 3.85 1.25 -6.97
CA TYR A 110 3.20 -0.04 -6.78
C TYR A 110 1.70 0.11 -6.51
N GLY A 111 1.31 1.08 -5.66
CA GLY A 111 -0.08 1.43 -5.43
C GLY A 111 -0.80 1.90 -6.70
N THR A 112 -0.12 2.68 -7.53
CA THR A 112 -0.66 3.14 -8.83
C THR A 112 -0.94 1.99 -9.79
N ILE A 113 -0.12 0.93 -9.76
CA ILE A 113 -0.28 -0.26 -10.61
C ILE A 113 -1.39 -1.17 -10.08
N LEU A 114 -1.48 -1.37 -8.77
CA LEU A 114 -2.39 -2.34 -8.16
C LEU A 114 -3.78 -1.78 -7.82
N ALA A 115 -3.89 -0.51 -7.42
CA ALA A 115 -5.16 0.08 -7.04
C ALA A 115 -6.25 -0.07 -8.13
N PRO A 116 -5.96 0.10 -9.43
CA PRO A 116 -6.95 -0.06 -10.50
C PRO A 116 -7.56 -1.46 -10.60
N ILE A 117 -6.84 -2.51 -10.19
CA ILE A 117 -7.41 -3.88 -10.15
C ILE A 117 -8.60 -3.93 -9.18
N GLY A 118 -8.46 -3.28 -8.02
CA GLY A 118 -9.56 -3.13 -7.06
C GLY A 118 -10.75 -2.35 -7.62
N ALA A 119 -10.51 -1.38 -8.50
CA ALA A 119 -11.57 -0.66 -9.18
C ALA A 119 -12.38 -1.58 -10.10
N ILE A 120 -11.72 -2.38 -10.93
CA ILE A 120 -12.41 -3.33 -11.82
C ILE A 120 -13.31 -4.26 -11.02
N ILE A 121 -12.79 -4.84 -9.92
CA ILE A 121 -13.56 -5.74 -9.04
C ILE A 121 -14.76 -5.00 -8.44
N PHE A 122 -14.57 -3.78 -7.95
CA PHE A 122 -15.62 -2.97 -7.33
C PHE A 122 -16.72 -2.61 -8.34
N PHE A 123 -16.35 -2.11 -9.51
CA PHE A 123 -17.30 -1.68 -10.54
C PHE A 123 -18.01 -2.86 -11.21
N ASP A 124 -17.32 -4.00 -11.41
CA ASP A 124 -17.94 -5.24 -11.89
C ASP A 124 -18.99 -5.74 -10.90
N TRP A 125 -18.65 -5.79 -9.61
CA TRP A 125 -19.55 -6.22 -8.56
C TRP A 125 -20.77 -5.32 -8.43
N HIS A 126 -20.56 -4.00 -8.38
CA HIS A 126 -21.62 -3.07 -8.03
C HIS A 126 -22.53 -2.72 -9.21
N TYR A 127 -21.97 -2.58 -10.40
CA TYR A 127 -22.71 -2.09 -11.56
C TYR A 127 -23.08 -3.18 -12.58
N ARG A 128 -22.22 -4.16 -12.84
CA ARG A 128 -22.53 -5.25 -13.77
C ARG A 128 -23.31 -6.39 -13.13
N ARG A 129 -23.04 -6.71 -11.86
CA ARG A 129 -23.65 -7.83 -11.13
C ARG A 129 -24.67 -7.40 -10.11
N ASN A 130 -24.97 -6.11 -9.98
CA ASN A 130 -25.92 -5.54 -9.01
C ASN A 130 -25.73 -6.03 -7.56
N GLY A 131 -24.49 -6.38 -7.18
CA GLY A 131 -24.15 -6.90 -5.87
C GLY A 131 -24.69 -8.30 -5.57
N ASP A 132 -25.09 -9.09 -6.58
CA ASP A 132 -25.66 -10.41 -6.40
C ASP A 132 -24.58 -11.49 -6.17
N PRO A 133 -24.51 -12.11 -4.98
CA PRO A 133 -23.52 -13.14 -4.65
C PRO A 133 -23.69 -14.42 -5.49
N GLU A 134 -24.91 -14.73 -5.96
CA GLU A 134 -25.15 -15.94 -6.73
C GLU A 134 -24.52 -15.84 -8.12
N GLN A 135 -24.54 -14.67 -8.71
CA GLN A 135 -23.88 -14.44 -10.01
C GLN A 135 -22.35 -14.63 -9.89
N LEU A 136 -21.76 -14.29 -8.74
CA LEU A 136 -20.33 -14.53 -8.51
C LEU A 136 -20.01 -16.02 -8.34
N ARG A 137 -20.88 -16.75 -7.66
CA ARG A 137 -20.71 -18.19 -7.40
C ARG A 137 -20.93 -19.02 -8.66
N ASN A 138 -21.84 -18.58 -9.54
CA ASN A 138 -22.16 -19.23 -10.80
C ASN A 138 -21.27 -18.76 -11.97
N ALA A 139 -20.44 -17.75 -11.76
CA ALA A 139 -19.44 -17.34 -12.72
C ALA A 139 -18.45 -18.48 -12.93
N GLN A 140 -18.49 -19.10 -14.09
CA GLN A 140 -17.47 -20.08 -14.46
C GLN A 140 -16.10 -19.44 -14.39
N PRO A 141 -15.06 -20.19 -13.92
CA PRO A 141 -13.71 -19.67 -13.93
C PRO A 141 -13.41 -19.18 -15.35
N ALA A 142 -13.16 -17.89 -15.48
CA ALA A 142 -12.88 -17.28 -16.77
C ALA A 142 -11.59 -17.91 -17.31
N SER A 143 -11.73 -18.86 -18.20
CA SER A 143 -10.60 -19.47 -18.93
C SER A 143 -10.06 -18.52 -20.00
N SER A 144 -10.68 -17.36 -20.19
CA SER A 144 -10.37 -16.43 -21.26
C SER A 144 -9.90 -15.09 -20.72
N PHE A 145 -8.81 -14.63 -21.27
CA PHE A 145 -8.24 -13.32 -21.05
C PHE A 145 -9.23 -12.23 -21.52
N SER A 146 -9.68 -11.36 -20.61
CA SER A 146 -10.65 -10.31 -20.95
C SER A 146 -9.92 -9.08 -21.47
N ILE A 147 -10.05 -8.81 -22.77
CA ILE A 147 -9.46 -7.62 -23.42
C ILE A 147 -9.96 -6.31 -22.78
N PRO A 148 -11.28 -6.13 -22.51
CA PRO A 148 -11.77 -4.93 -21.82
C PRO A 148 -11.10 -4.68 -20.47
N VAL A 149 -10.92 -5.71 -19.67
CA VAL A 149 -10.22 -5.62 -18.36
C VAL A 149 -8.79 -5.14 -18.54
N LEU A 150 -8.07 -5.72 -19.51
CA LEU A 150 -6.68 -5.35 -19.74
C LEU A 150 -6.55 -3.90 -20.22
N VAL A 151 -7.36 -3.50 -21.17
CA VAL A 151 -7.35 -2.13 -21.75
C VAL A 151 -7.70 -1.11 -20.68
N SER A 152 -8.73 -1.38 -19.86
CA SER A 152 -9.14 -0.52 -18.75
C SER A 152 -8.05 -0.35 -17.69
N TRP A 153 -7.19 -1.36 -17.52
CA TRP A 153 -6.08 -1.31 -16.57
C TRP A 153 -4.84 -0.64 -17.17
N VAL A 154 -4.43 -1.02 -18.38
CA VAL A 154 -3.17 -0.58 -19.02
C VAL A 154 -3.18 0.91 -19.34
N ILE A 155 -4.31 1.45 -19.83
CA ILE A 155 -4.36 2.85 -20.27
C ILE A 155 -4.15 3.83 -19.08
N PRO A 156 -4.94 3.79 -17.99
CA PRO A 156 -4.74 4.71 -16.88
C PRO A 156 -3.39 4.53 -16.18
N VAL A 157 -2.93 3.29 -16.04
CA VAL A 157 -1.60 2.99 -15.44
C VAL A 157 -0.48 3.52 -16.34
N GLY A 158 -0.56 3.31 -17.65
CA GLY A 158 0.43 3.80 -18.60
C GLY A 158 0.55 5.33 -18.59
N ILE A 159 -0.59 6.03 -18.56
CA ILE A 159 -0.62 7.50 -18.44
C ILE A 159 0.02 7.93 -17.11
N ALA A 160 -0.33 7.29 -16.01
CA ALA A 160 0.22 7.63 -14.70
C ALA A 160 1.75 7.39 -14.63
N LEU A 161 2.23 6.26 -15.14
CA LEU A 161 3.67 5.98 -15.18
C LEU A 161 4.42 6.99 -16.06
N TYR A 162 3.84 7.37 -17.20
CA TYR A 162 4.41 8.43 -18.02
C TYR A 162 4.49 9.77 -17.27
N LEU A 163 3.48 10.15 -16.50
CA LEU A 163 3.48 11.38 -15.74
C LEU A 163 4.44 11.33 -14.55
N ILE A 164 4.57 10.17 -13.89
CA ILE A 164 5.53 9.97 -12.78
C ILE A 164 6.96 10.08 -13.28
N TYR A 165 7.31 9.31 -14.29
CA TYR A 165 8.70 9.21 -14.75
C TYR A 165 9.08 10.26 -15.80
N GLY A 166 8.15 10.68 -16.66
CA GLY A 166 8.39 11.66 -17.71
C GLY A 166 8.23 13.11 -17.26
N LYS A 167 7.29 13.39 -16.34
CA LYS A 167 7.03 14.74 -15.82
C LYS A 167 7.48 14.95 -14.37
N GLY A 168 7.95 13.91 -13.70
CA GLY A 168 8.44 14.00 -12.32
C GLY A 168 7.36 14.26 -11.27
N ILE A 169 6.09 13.96 -11.59
CA ILE A 169 4.99 14.14 -10.64
C ILE A 169 5.06 13.04 -9.58
N ALA A 170 4.86 13.40 -8.33
CA ALA A 170 4.97 12.47 -7.22
C ALA A 170 3.96 11.31 -7.31
N ALA A 171 4.46 10.06 -7.21
CA ALA A 171 3.71 8.84 -7.45
C ALA A 171 2.47 8.67 -6.55
N HIS A 172 2.48 9.26 -5.34
CA HIS A 172 1.37 9.13 -4.38
C HIS A 172 0.08 9.85 -4.81
N PHE A 173 0.12 10.73 -5.81
CA PHE A 173 -1.08 11.39 -6.33
C PHE A 173 -1.88 10.51 -7.30
N PHE A 174 -1.31 9.44 -7.85
CA PHE A 174 -1.90 8.69 -8.94
C PHE A 174 -2.81 7.49 -8.56
N PRO A 175 -2.67 6.83 -7.40
CA PRO A 175 -3.48 5.65 -7.09
C PRO A 175 -4.99 5.88 -7.20
N LEU A 176 -5.49 7.02 -6.67
CA LEU A 176 -6.90 7.34 -6.70
C LEU A 176 -7.41 7.74 -8.10
N PRO A 177 -6.76 8.66 -8.85
CA PRO A 177 -7.13 8.94 -10.23
C PRO A 177 -7.09 7.72 -11.13
N CYS A 178 -6.08 6.84 -10.99
CA CYS A 178 -6.00 5.59 -11.75
C CYS A 178 -7.13 4.63 -11.39
N TRP A 179 -7.49 4.55 -10.11
CA TRP A 179 -8.60 3.74 -9.63
C TRP A 179 -9.92 4.19 -10.28
N LEU A 180 -10.22 5.49 -10.21
CA LEU A 180 -11.42 6.06 -10.84
C LEU A 180 -11.41 5.90 -12.36
N GLY A 181 -10.31 6.28 -13.01
CA GLY A 181 -10.17 6.19 -14.47
C GLY A 181 -10.32 4.77 -15.00
N CYS A 182 -9.73 3.80 -14.30
CA CYS A 182 -9.85 2.39 -14.65
C CYS A 182 -11.28 1.86 -14.48
N GLY A 183 -11.94 2.21 -13.35
CA GLY A 183 -13.32 1.78 -13.11
C GLY A 183 -14.30 2.36 -14.12
N LEU A 184 -14.19 3.65 -14.43
CA LEU A 184 -15.05 4.30 -15.45
C LEU A 184 -14.80 3.73 -16.84
N LEU A 185 -13.54 3.53 -17.23
CA LEU A 185 -13.20 2.95 -18.52
C LEU A 185 -13.70 1.51 -18.64
N TYR A 186 -13.66 0.74 -17.56
CA TYR A 186 -14.20 -0.62 -17.49
C TYR A 186 -15.72 -0.68 -17.67
N LEU A 187 -16.45 0.34 -17.19
CA LEU A 187 -17.91 0.40 -17.40
C LEU A 187 -18.30 0.76 -18.84
N ILE A 188 -17.42 1.49 -19.55
CA ILE A 188 -17.69 1.91 -20.94
C ILE A 188 -17.39 0.78 -21.94
N LEU A 189 -16.39 -0.06 -21.63
CA LEU A 189 -15.95 -1.19 -22.46
C LEU A 189 -16.72 -2.48 -22.17
#